data_6545ae11301a86ab7a055c55a6f0fe5e
#
_entry.id   6545ae11301a86ab7a055c55a6f0fe5e
#
_cell.length_a   1.000
_cell.length_b   1.000
_cell.length_c   1.000
_cell.angle_alpha   90.00
_cell.angle_beta   90.00
_cell.angle_gamma   90.00
#
_symmetry.space_group_name_H-M   'P 1'
#
loop_
_entity.id
_entity.type
_entity.pdbx_description
1 polymer ?
#
loop_
_entity_poly.entity_id
_entity_poly.type
_entity_poly.pdbx_seq_one_letter_code
_entity_poly.pdbx_strand_id
1 'polypeptide(L)'
;MFQFGESRVAAPDRITDFEIGTDKIDLLNRRGGDIGAPDNFTRAPNNNAPTLRRLVNQVFRNADGGQPGQQELAPNSAVFVRATNPDIRGTYLVINDNVPGFQPQNDLVINITGYTGDLPGFGEIPLEDFFVI
;
A
#
# COMPACT_ATOMS: atom_id res chain seq x y z
N MET A 1 -14.76 -0.06 0.54
CA MET A 1 -14.29 1.06 -0.31
C MET A 1 -13.36 1.96 0.48
N PHE A 2 -12.32 2.47 -0.16
CA PHE A 2 -11.33 3.32 0.50
C PHE A 2 -11.19 4.64 -0.24
N GLN A 3 -11.50 5.73 0.45
CA GLN A 3 -11.41 7.08 -0.09
C GLN A 3 -10.08 7.70 0.32
N PHE A 4 -9.38 8.29 -0.65
CA PHE A 4 -8.16 9.02 -0.35
C PHE A 4 -8.42 10.12 0.69
N GLY A 5 -7.54 10.21 1.68
CA GLY A 5 -7.67 11.13 2.79
C GLY A 5 -8.31 10.54 4.05
N GLU A 6 -8.92 9.36 3.97
CA GLU A 6 -9.58 8.73 5.12
C GLU A 6 -8.68 7.73 5.86
N SER A 7 -8.01 6.83 5.13
CA SER A 7 -7.09 5.87 5.74
C SER A 7 -5.66 6.36 5.54
N ARG A 8 -5.05 6.91 6.59
CA ARG A 8 -3.78 7.63 6.51
C ARG A 8 -2.73 6.98 7.39
N VAL A 9 -1.46 7.38 7.19
CA VAL A 9 -0.35 6.88 8.00
C VAL A 9 -0.55 7.14 9.50
N ALA A 10 -1.21 8.25 9.86
CA ALA A 10 -1.49 8.58 11.27
C ALA A 10 -2.59 7.71 11.87
N ALA A 11 -3.52 7.22 11.04
CA ALA A 11 -4.65 6.40 11.48
C ALA A 11 -5.07 5.47 10.33
N PRO A 12 -4.30 4.43 10.02
CA PRO A 12 -4.65 3.52 8.94
C PRO A 12 -5.86 2.67 9.31
N ASP A 13 -6.75 2.48 8.35
CA ASP A 13 -7.84 1.53 8.50
C ASP A 13 -7.28 0.11 8.51
N ARG A 14 -7.96 -0.78 9.22
CA ARG A 14 -7.53 -2.16 9.36
C ARG A 14 -8.58 -3.13 8.83
N ILE A 15 -8.14 -4.03 7.97
CA ILE A 15 -8.92 -5.18 7.52
C ILE A 15 -8.29 -6.42 8.13
N THR A 16 -9.04 -7.13 8.99
CA THR A 16 -8.50 -8.26 9.74
C THR A 16 -8.66 -9.60 9.03
N ASP A 17 -9.51 -9.66 8.01
CA ASP A 17 -9.89 -10.90 7.35
C ASP A 17 -9.75 -10.82 5.82
N PHE A 18 -8.82 -10.00 5.34
CA PHE A 18 -8.58 -9.87 3.91
C PHE A 18 -8.10 -11.19 3.31
N GLU A 19 -8.78 -11.66 2.28
CA GLU A 19 -8.41 -12.88 1.57
C GLU A 19 -7.86 -12.52 0.18
N ILE A 20 -6.57 -12.74 -0.01
CA ILE A 20 -5.88 -12.42 -1.26
C ILE A 20 -6.48 -13.23 -2.41
N GLY A 21 -6.80 -12.55 -3.50
CA GLY A 21 -7.41 -13.18 -4.68
C GLY A 21 -8.94 -13.25 -4.64
N THR A 22 -9.55 -13.13 -3.47
CA THR A 22 -11.00 -13.18 -3.28
C THR A 22 -11.57 -11.82 -2.93
N ASP A 23 -11.02 -11.19 -1.87
CA ASP A 23 -11.44 -9.86 -1.47
C ASP A 23 -10.77 -8.81 -2.35
N LYS A 24 -11.50 -7.72 -2.62
CA LYS A 24 -11.00 -6.65 -3.48
C LYS A 24 -11.14 -5.30 -2.80
N ILE A 25 -10.17 -4.44 -3.04
CA ILE A 25 -10.18 -3.06 -2.57
C ILE A 25 -10.69 -2.17 -3.69
N ASP A 26 -11.73 -1.41 -3.40
CA ASP A 26 -12.32 -0.45 -4.33
C ASP A 26 -11.91 0.96 -3.89
N LEU A 27 -11.26 1.70 -4.77
CA LEU A 27 -10.69 3.00 -4.46
C LEU A 27 -11.62 4.12 -4.87
N LEU A 28 -11.66 5.16 -4.02
CA LEU A 28 -12.39 6.38 -4.29
C LEU A 28 -11.44 7.57 -4.23
N ASN A 29 -11.68 8.60 -5.04
CA ASN A 29 -10.93 9.84 -4.94
C ASN A 29 -11.33 10.60 -3.66
N ARG A 30 -10.70 11.74 -3.40
CA ARG A 30 -10.95 12.52 -2.17
C ARG A 30 -12.38 13.03 -2.05
N ARG A 31 -13.13 13.07 -3.15
CA ARG A 31 -14.53 13.51 -3.19
C ARG A 31 -15.53 12.34 -3.15
N GLY A 32 -15.02 11.12 -3.04
CA GLY A 32 -15.83 9.91 -2.99
C GLY A 32 -16.25 9.36 -4.35
N GLY A 33 -15.69 9.89 -5.44
CA GLY A 33 -15.96 9.35 -6.78
C GLY A 33 -15.14 8.10 -7.06
N ASP A 34 -15.70 7.19 -7.84
CA ASP A 34 -15.00 5.97 -8.23
C ASP A 34 -13.76 6.28 -9.06
N ILE A 35 -12.67 5.59 -8.74
CA ILE A 35 -11.47 5.55 -9.57
C ILE A 35 -11.12 4.08 -9.82
N GLY A 36 -10.37 3.82 -10.88
CA GLY A 36 -9.93 2.47 -11.17
C GLY A 36 -8.85 1.98 -10.21
N ALA A 37 -8.38 0.77 -10.44
CA ALA A 37 -7.24 0.23 -9.72
C ALA A 37 -5.99 1.11 -9.95
N PRO A 38 -4.97 1.00 -9.07
CA PRO A 38 -3.70 1.68 -9.33
C PRO A 38 -3.10 1.26 -10.68
N ASP A 39 -2.26 2.13 -11.26
CA ASP A 39 -1.58 1.82 -12.51
C ASP A 39 -0.52 0.73 -12.35
N ASN A 40 0.13 0.72 -11.18
CA ASN A 40 1.17 -0.25 -10.86
C ASN A 40 1.01 -0.73 -9.42
N PHE A 41 1.41 -1.98 -9.18
CA PHE A 41 1.38 -2.56 -7.85
C PHE A 41 2.58 -3.49 -7.69
N THR A 42 3.38 -3.25 -6.66
CA THR A 42 4.59 -4.03 -6.40
C THR A 42 4.66 -4.45 -4.94
N ARG A 43 5.39 -5.54 -4.68
CA ARG A 43 5.76 -5.91 -3.33
C ARG A 43 7.17 -5.39 -3.04
N ALA A 44 7.29 -4.51 -2.05
CA ALA A 44 8.58 -4.05 -1.56
C ALA A 44 9.21 -5.10 -0.64
N PRO A 45 10.54 -5.08 -0.45
CA PRO A 45 11.19 -5.90 0.56
C PRO A 45 10.63 -5.65 1.96
N ASN A 46 10.72 -6.64 2.82
CA ASN A 46 10.35 -6.47 4.22
C ASN A 46 11.12 -5.31 4.82
N ASN A 47 10.46 -4.54 5.67
CA ASN A 47 11.03 -3.28 6.18
C ASN A 47 11.03 -3.27 7.72
N ASN A 48 12.16 -2.90 8.30
CA ASN A 48 12.35 -2.88 9.75
C ASN A 48 12.32 -1.45 10.33
N ALA A 49 11.70 -0.50 9.66
CA ALA A 49 11.59 0.86 10.16
C ALA A 49 10.87 0.90 11.52
N PRO A 50 11.28 1.77 12.44
CA PRO A 50 10.73 1.79 13.80
C PRO A 50 9.35 2.43 13.90
N THR A 51 8.94 3.19 12.89
CA THR A 51 7.61 3.82 12.84
C THR A 51 6.98 3.60 11.48
N LEU A 52 5.65 3.59 11.46
CA LEU A 52 4.91 3.44 10.21
C LEU A 52 5.20 4.59 9.26
N ARG A 53 5.33 5.81 9.78
CA ARG A 53 5.66 6.99 8.97
C ARG A 53 7.00 6.83 8.26
N ARG A 54 8.01 6.32 8.95
CA ARG A 54 9.32 6.06 8.33
C ARG A 54 9.25 4.97 7.28
N LEU A 55 8.50 3.91 7.56
CA LEU A 55 8.29 2.83 6.60
C LEU A 55 7.66 3.36 5.32
N VAL A 56 6.59 4.15 5.45
CA VAL A 56 5.89 4.71 4.30
C VAL A 56 6.79 5.68 3.53
N ASN A 57 7.56 6.53 4.23
CA ASN A 57 8.53 7.40 3.57
C ASN A 57 9.56 6.62 2.76
N GLN A 58 10.07 5.52 3.30
CA GLN A 58 11.05 4.69 2.60
C GLN A 58 10.45 4.03 1.37
N VAL A 59 9.20 3.55 1.47
CA VAL A 59 8.48 2.95 0.36
C VAL A 59 8.25 3.98 -0.76
N PHE A 60 7.92 5.23 -0.42
CA PHE A 60 7.75 6.28 -1.42
C PHE A 60 9.05 6.64 -2.13
N ARG A 61 10.19 6.53 -1.44
CA ARG A 61 11.50 6.80 -2.06
C ARG A 61 12.00 5.65 -2.91
N ASN A 62 11.66 4.41 -2.52
CA ASN A 62 12.13 3.23 -3.22
C ASN A 62 11.08 2.12 -3.10
N ALA A 63 10.11 2.16 -4.00
CA ALA A 63 9.00 1.20 -4.01
C ALA A 63 9.44 -0.21 -4.38
N ASP A 64 10.57 -0.35 -5.05
CA ASP A 64 11.14 -1.62 -5.46
C ASP A 64 12.58 -1.72 -4.96
N GLY A 65 12.75 -1.97 -3.69
CA GLY A 65 14.07 -2.06 -3.06
C GLY A 65 14.92 -3.23 -3.55
N GLY A 66 14.37 -4.13 -4.36
CA GLY A 66 15.12 -5.23 -4.96
C GLY A 66 15.92 -4.82 -6.19
N GLN A 67 15.70 -3.62 -6.72
CA GLN A 67 16.39 -3.10 -7.90
C GLN A 67 17.48 -2.11 -7.50
N PRO A 68 18.60 -2.01 -8.25
CA PRO A 68 19.59 -0.97 -8.00
C PRO A 68 18.99 0.43 -8.16
N GLY A 69 19.42 1.37 -7.30
CA GLY A 69 18.94 2.75 -7.34
C GLY A 69 17.67 2.95 -6.52
N GLN A 70 17.09 4.13 -6.66
CA GLN A 70 15.85 4.49 -5.96
C GLN A 70 14.71 4.62 -6.97
N GLN A 71 13.75 3.71 -6.87
CA GLN A 71 12.54 3.72 -7.70
C GLN A 71 11.42 4.36 -6.87
N GLU A 72 11.18 5.65 -7.07
CA GLU A 72 10.12 6.35 -6.36
C GLU A 72 8.75 5.75 -6.67
N LEU A 73 7.87 5.72 -5.65
CA LEU A 73 6.49 5.30 -5.86
C LEU A 73 5.77 6.33 -6.72
N ALA A 74 5.44 5.93 -7.93
CA ALA A 74 4.80 6.82 -8.89
C ALA A 74 3.38 7.20 -8.44
N PRO A 75 2.82 8.32 -8.93
CA PRO A 75 1.40 8.60 -8.72
C PRO A 75 0.52 7.46 -9.20
N ASN A 76 -0.62 7.27 -8.56
CA ASN A 76 -1.59 6.21 -8.86
C ASN A 76 -0.99 4.79 -8.79
N SER A 77 -0.03 4.58 -7.91
CA SER A 77 0.64 3.30 -7.73
C SER A 77 0.53 2.82 -6.29
N ALA A 78 0.62 1.51 -6.10
CA ALA A 78 0.48 0.88 -4.81
C ALA A 78 1.67 -0.03 -4.48
N VAL A 79 1.90 -0.23 -3.20
CA VAL A 79 2.94 -1.13 -2.69
C VAL A 79 2.36 -2.01 -1.59
N PHE A 80 2.71 -3.29 -1.64
CA PHE A 80 2.51 -4.25 -0.55
C PHE A 80 3.83 -4.34 0.23
N VAL A 81 3.79 -4.10 1.53
CA VAL A 81 5.01 -4.13 2.36
C VAL A 81 4.73 -4.79 3.70
N ARG A 82 5.66 -5.63 4.15
CA ARG A 82 5.63 -6.24 5.48
C ARG A 82 6.58 -5.52 6.41
N ALA A 83 6.04 -5.02 7.52
CA ALA A 83 6.82 -4.40 8.58
C ALA A 83 7.26 -5.48 9.57
N THR A 84 8.56 -5.54 9.84
CA THR A 84 9.16 -6.55 10.73
C THR A 84 9.54 -6.01 12.10
N ASN A 85 9.54 -4.68 12.28
CA ASN A 85 9.81 -4.09 13.59
C ASN A 85 8.66 -4.38 14.55
N PRO A 86 8.93 -4.87 15.78
CA PRO A 86 7.86 -5.21 16.74
C PRO A 86 6.92 -4.05 17.05
N ASP A 87 7.37 -2.81 16.97
CA ASP A 87 6.55 -1.63 17.27
C ASP A 87 5.43 -1.40 16.25
N ILE A 88 5.64 -1.85 15.00
CA ILE A 88 4.66 -1.67 13.92
C ILE A 88 4.44 -2.95 13.12
N ARG A 89 4.80 -4.10 13.68
CA ARG A 89 4.71 -5.37 12.95
C ARG A 89 3.35 -5.56 12.30
N GLY A 90 3.36 -5.89 11.02
CA GLY A 90 2.15 -6.13 10.26
C GLY A 90 2.39 -6.03 8.76
N THR A 91 1.30 -6.06 8.02
CA THR A 91 1.31 -5.98 6.56
C THR A 91 0.46 -4.81 6.12
N TYR A 92 1.03 -3.98 5.24
CA TYR A 92 0.40 -2.73 4.83
C TYR A 92 0.32 -2.62 3.33
N LEU A 93 -0.77 -2.03 2.86
CA LEU A 93 -0.90 -1.51 1.50
C LEU A 93 -0.72 -0.01 1.54
N VAL A 94 0.19 0.51 0.72
CA VAL A 94 0.47 1.94 0.61
C VAL A 94 0.11 2.36 -0.80
N ILE A 95 -0.77 3.35 -0.94
CA ILE A 95 -1.30 3.77 -2.23
C ILE A 95 -1.11 5.26 -2.40
N ASN A 96 -0.35 5.63 -3.43
CA ASN A 96 -0.13 7.04 -3.79
C ASN A 96 -1.33 7.54 -4.60
N ASP A 97 -1.78 8.76 -4.30
CA ASP A 97 -2.82 9.41 -5.08
C ASP A 97 -2.26 9.90 -6.44
N ASN A 98 -2.95 10.83 -7.09
CA ASN A 98 -2.50 11.33 -8.39
C ASN A 98 -1.47 12.46 -8.31
N VAL A 99 -0.96 12.76 -7.11
CA VAL A 99 0.06 13.79 -6.88
C VAL A 99 1.38 13.12 -6.50
N PRO A 100 2.51 13.46 -7.15
CA PRO A 100 3.80 12.88 -6.80
C PRO A 100 4.22 13.14 -5.34
N GLY A 101 4.92 12.19 -4.75
CA GLY A 101 5.45 12.29 -3.40
C GLY A 101 4.46 11.92 -2.32
N PHE A 102 4.98 11.74 -1.10
CA PHE A 102 4.17 11.33 0.03
C PHE A 102 3.40 12.52 0.62
N GLN A 103 2.07 12.43 0.60
CA GLN A 103 1.19 13.38 1.27
C GLN A 103 0.47 12.65 2.40
N PRO A 104 0.91 12.78 3.66
CA PRO A 104 0.34 12.02 4.79
C PRO A 104 -1.17 12.19 4.98
N GLN A 105 -1.73 13.30 4.48
CA GLN A 105 -3.15 13.61 4.62
C GLN A 105 -4.01 13.03 3.50
N ASN A 106 -3.39 12.62 2.39
CA ASN A 106 -4.11 12.21 1.18
C ASN A 106 -3.84 10.77 0.78
N ASP A 107 -2.60 10.30 0.95
CA ASP A 107 -2.23 8.97 0.51
C ASP A 107 -2.80 7.90 1.43
N LEU A 108 -3.21 6.77 0.85
CA LEU A 108 -3.83 5.69 1.61
C LEU A 108 -2.77 4.78 2.22
N VAL A 109 -2.99 4.43 3.47
CA VAL A 109 -2.28 3.36 4.16
C VAL A 109 -3.31 2.44 4.78
N ILE A 110 -3.32 1.17 4.38
CA ILE A 110 -4.30 0.19 4.84
C ILE A 110 -3.55 -0.96 5.51
N ASN A 111 -3.95 -1.30 6.74
CA ASN A 111 -3.37 -2.42 7.47
C ASN A 111 -4.19 -3.68 7.18
N ILE A 112 -3.57 -4.66 6.54
CA ILE A 112 -4.20 -5.95 6.23
C ILE A 112 -3.59 -7.10 7.02
N THR A 113 -2.99 -6.82 8.17
CA THR A 113 -2.40 -7.84 9.05
C THR A 113 -3.44 -8.90 9.39
N GLY A 114 -3.09 -10.16 9.21
CA GLY A 114 -4.03 -11.27 9.39
C GLY A 114 -4.63 -11.78 8.08
N TYR A 115 -4.19 -11.24 6.95
CA TYR A 115 -4.65 -11.70 5.64
C TYR A 115 -4.47 -13.22 5.47
N THR A 116 -5.29 -13.80 4.60
CA THR A 116 -5.17 -15.19 4.18
C THR A 116 -4.93 -15.26 2.66
N GLY A 117 -4.59 -16.43 2.17
CA GLY A 117 -4.28 -16.64 0.77
C GLY A 117 -2.79 -16.64 0.48
N ASP A 118 -2.44 -16.80 -0.78
CA ASP A 118 -1.05 -16.93 -1.20
C ASP A 118 -0.35 -15.57 -1.19
N LEU A 119 0.79 -15.48 -0.49
CA LEU A 119 1.61 -14.28 -0.44
C LEU A 119 2.21 -14.01 -1.82
N PRO A 120 2.04 -12.81 -2.40
CA PRO A 120 2.66 -12.50 -3.68
C PRO A 120 4.19 -12.47 -3.55
N GLY A 121 4.87 -12.83 -4.61
CA GLY A 121 6.33 -12.71 -4.69
C GLY A 121 6.79 -11.27 -4.73
N PHE A 122 8.09 -11.04 -4.54
CA PHE A 122 8.67 -9.71 -4.68
C PHE A 122 8.53 -9.23 -6.12
N GLY A 123 8.43 -7.91 -6.27
CA GLY A 123 8.25 -7.29 -7.57
C GLY A 123 6.79 -7.08 -7.91
N GLU A 124 6.47 -7.12 -9.19
CA GLU A 124 5.14 -6.77 -9.68
C GLU A 124 4.07 -7.77 -9.23
N ILE A 125 2.93 -7.23 -8.80
CA ILE A 125 1.78 -8.02 -8.33
C ILE A 125 0.61 -7.79 -9.31
N PRO A 126 -0.13 -8.86 -9.70
CA PRO A 126 -1.35 -8.66 -10.47
C PRO A 126 -2.36 -7.80 -9.72
N LEU A 127 -2.85 -6.75 -10.37
CA LEU A 127 -3.79 -5.81 -9.75
C LEU A 127 -5.10 -6.48 -9.35
N GLU A 128 -5.57 -7.38 -10.17
CA GLU A 128 -6.84 -8.08 -9.95
C GLU A 128 -6.87 -8.95 -8.70
N ASP A 129 -5.72 -9.28 -8.13
CA ASP A 129 -5.65 -10.06 -6.89
C ASP A 129 -6.03 -9.24 -5.66
N PHE A 130 -5.94 -7.90 -5.75
CA PHE A 130 -6.17 -7.00 -4.62
C PHE A 130 -7.21 -5.91 -4.90
N PHE A 131 -7.38 -5.49 -6.13
CA PHE A 131 -8.17 -4.30 -6.46
C PHE A 131 -9.32 -4.61 -7.41
N VAL A 132 -10.40 -3.83 -7.27
CA VAL A 132 -11.48 -3.80 -8.25
C VAL A 132 -10.94 -3.12 -9.51
N ILE A 133 -11.03 -3.81 -10.61
CA ILE A 133 -10.55 -3.30 -11.91
C ILE A 133 -11.67 -2.53 -12.61
#